data_b38b9dbdaaeb8f9b7928511e18c6bce0
#
_entry.id   b38b9dbdaaeb8f9b7928511e18c6bce0
#
_cell.length_a   1.000
_cell.length_b   1.000
_cell.length_c   1.000
_cell.angle_alpha   90.00
_cell.angle_beta   90.00
_cell.angle_gamma   90.00
#
_symmetry.space_group_name_H-M   'P 1'
#
loop_
_entity.id
_entity.type
_entity.pdbx_description
1 polymer ?
#
loop_
_entity_poly.entity_id
_entity_poly.type
_entity_poly.pdbx_seq_one_letter_code
_entity_poly.pdbx_strand_id
1 'polypeptide(L)'
;PADGKIVVIEEVDENEYFHDRRLMISIFMSIVNVHANWYPVDGTIKKVAHHNGNFMKAWLPKASTENERSTVVIETPEGVEVLTRQIAGAVARRIVTYAEVGEECYIDEHMGFIKFGSRVDVYLPIGTEVCVTMGQLTTGNQTVIAKLK
;
A
#
# COMPACT_ATOMS: atom_id res chain seq x y z
N PRO A 1 -4.24 1.44 -6.35
CA PRO A 1 -2.88 0.88 -6.21
C PRO A 1 -2.75 -0.56 -6.65
N ALA A 2 -3.83 -1.36 -6.64
CA ALA A 2 -3.72 -2.77 -6.98
C ALA A 2 -5.08 -3.37 -7.35
N ASP A 3 -5.04 -4.52 -8.06
CA ASP A 3 -6.19 -5.40 -8.20
C ASP A 3 -6.33 -6.22 -6.93
N GLY A 4 -7.51 -6.34 -6.39
CA GLY A 4 -7.72 -7.17 -5.22
C GLY A 4 -9.03 -6.88 -4.52
N LYS A 5 -9.05 -7.22 -3.24
CA LYS A 5 -10.22 -7.08 -2.38
C LYS A 5 -9.87 -6.23 -1.16
N ILE A 6 -10.73 -5.29 -0.84
CA ILE A 6 -10.59 -4.48 0.36
C ILE A 6 -10.82 -5.35 1.59
N VAL A 7 -9.81 -5.49 2.42
CA VAL A 7 -9.86 -6.35 3.62
C VAL A 7 -9.73 -5.59 4.94
N VAL A 8 -9.23 -4.35 4.90
CA VAL A 8 -9.13 -3.49 6.08
C VAL A 8 -9.44 -2.05 5.70
N ILE A 9 -10.29 -1.40 6.51
CA ILE A 9 -10.50 0.06 6.51
C ILE A 9 -10.62 0.44 7.97
N GLU A 10 -9.54 0.95 8.57
CA GLU A 10 -9.55 1.31 10.00
C GLU A 10 -8.45 2.32 10.35
N GLU A 11 -8.63 3.00 11.46
CA GLU A 11 -7.59 3.86 12.02
C GLU A 11 -6.64 3.01 12.86
N VAL A 12 -5.35 3.16 12.60
CA VAL A 12 -4.30 2.38 13.26
C VAL A 12 -3.13 3.27 13.65
N ASP A 13 -2.30 2.79 14.57
CA ASP A 13 -1.03 3.44 14.88
C ASP A 13 0.00 3.03 13.82
N GLU A 14 0.60 4.01 13.16
CA GLU A 14 1.67 3.78 12.20
C GLU A 14 2.99 4.16 12.88
N ASN A 15 3.87 3.20 13.12
CA ASN A 15 5.07 3.38 13.95
C ASN A 15 6.39 3.34 13.17
N GLU A 16 6.35 3.22 11.84
CA GLU A 16 7.56 3.18 11.03
C GLU A 16 8.02 4.57 10.59
N TYR A 17 7.10 5.41 10.14
CA TYR A 17 7.41 6.72 9.57
C TYR A 17 6.68 7.86 10.27
N PHE A 18 5.32 7.79 10.33
CA PHE A 18 4.51 8.88 10.88
C PHE A 18 4.54 8.95 12.41
N HIS A 19 4.62 7.80 13.08
CA HIS A 19 4.56 7.67 14.54
C HIS A 19 3.29 8.28 15.15
N ASP A 20 2.16 8.14 14.45
CA ASP A 20 0.85 8.64 14.89
C ASP A 20 -0.28 7.75 14.35
N ARG A 21 -1.52 8.17 14.60
CA ARG A 21 -2.71 7.49 14.08
C ARG A 21 -2.92 7.86 12.63
N ARG A 22 -3.17 6.85 11.81
CA ARG A 22 -3.46 7.00 10.38
C ARG A 22 -4.65 6.13 9.99
N LEU A 23 -5.33 6.51 8.89
CA LEU A 23 -6.35 5.68 8.26
C LEU A 23 -5.64 4.68 7.35
N MET A 24 -5.87 3.39 7.58
CA MET A 24 -5.28 2.32 6.75
C MET A 24 -6.35 1.67 5.89
N ILE A 25 -6.08 1.57 4.59
CA ILE A 25 -6.88 0.78 3.64
C ILE A 25 -5.98 -0.31 3.10
N SER A 26 -6.39 -1.57 3.24
CA SER A 26 -5.61 -2.72 2.79
C SER A 26 -6.32 -3.45 1.67
N ILE A 27 -5.56 -3.79 0.62
CA ILE A 27 -6.02 -4.53 -0.55
C ILE A 27 -5.32 -5.87 -0.58
N PHE A 28 -6.06 -6.96 -0.42
CA PHE A 28 -5.52 -8.32 -0.52
C PHE A 28 -5.54 -8.78 -1.97
N MET A 29 -4.39 -9.27 -2.44
CA MET A 29 -4.20 -9.75 -3.81
C MET A 29 -4.18 -11.28 -3.80
N SER A 30 -5.26 -11.90 -4.30
CA SER A 30 -5.35 -13.36 -4.40
C SER A 30 -4.51 -13.90 -5.57
N ILE A 31 -4.45 -15.24 -5.70
CA ILE A 31 -3.68 -15.90 -6.76
C ILE A 31 -4.17 -15.58 -8.18
N VAL A 32 -5.40 -15.08 -8.32
CA VAL A 32 -5.99 -14.74 -9.63
C VAL A 32 -5.86 -13.26 -9.99
N ASN A 33 -5.30 -12.45 -9.09
CA ASN A 33 -5.16 -11.01 -9.33
C ASN A 33 -3.89 -10.67 -10.10
N VAL A 34 -3.93 -9.51 -10.79
CA VAL A 34 -2.75 -8.93 -11.43
C VAL A 34 -1.77 -8.49 -10.34
N HIS A 35 -0.49 -8.75 -10.55
CA HIS A 35 0.55 -8.56 -9.54
C HIS A 35 1.15 -7.16 -9.49
N ALA A 36 0.82 -6.29 -10.46
CA ALA A 36 1.36 -4.95 -10.52
C ALA A 36 0.74 -4.05 -9.46
N ASN A 37 1.57 -3.19 -8.88
CA ASN A 37 1.14 -2.16 -7.95
C ASN A 37 1.44 -0.79 -8.55
N TRP A 38 0.48 0.12 -8.45
CA TRP A 38 0.60 1.49 -8.95
C TRP A 38 0.80 2.45 -7.79
N TYR A 39 1.47 3.57 -8.07
CA TYR A 39 1.58 4.63 -7.07
C TYR A 39 0.19 5.12 -6.68
N PRO A 40 -0.07 5.32 -5.38
CA PRO A 40 -1.40 5.74 -4.91
C PRO A 40 -1.72 7.21 -5.21
N VAL A 41 -0.70 8.05 -5.36
CA VAL A 41 -0.83 9.50 -5.61
C VAL A 41 0.33 9.98 -6.47
N ASP A 42 0.16 11.15 -7.08
CA ASP A 42 1.26 11.90 -7.69
C ASP A 42 2.04 12.62 -6.59
N GLY A 43 3.34 12.69 -6.72
CA GLY A 43 4.16 13.42 -5.75
C GLY A 43 5.63 13.10 -5.82
N THR A 44 6.34 13.47 -4.77
CA THR A 44 7.77 13.21 -4.63
C THR A 44 7.99 12.07 -3.63
N ILE A 45 8.82 11.13 -4.00
CA ILE A 45 9.12 9.97 -3.14
C ILE A 45 10.06 10.43 -2.01
N LYS A 46 9.60 10.33 -0.77
CA LYS A 46 10.34 10.78 0.43
C LYS A 46 11.10 9.68 1.13
N LYS A 47 10.60 8.43 1.06
CA LYS A 47 11.23 7.30 1.72
C LYS A 47 10.95 6.02 0.94
N VAL A 48 11.96 5.17 0.84
CA VAL A 48 11.85 3.80 0.35
C VAL A 48 12.60 2.91 1.35
N ALA A 49 11.94 1.89 1.86
CA ALA A 49 12.54 0.95 2.81
C ALA A 49 12.06 -0.46 2.53
N HIS A 50 12.97 -1.43 2.66
CA HIS A 50 12.65 -2.85 2.56
C HIS A 50 12.97 -3.50 3.89
N HIS A 51 12.02 -4.28 4.41
CA HIS A 51 12.19 -5.00 5.67
C HIS A 51 12.04 -6.50 5.44
N ASN A 52 13.04 -7.27 5.82
CA ASN A 52 12.93 -8.72 5.86
C ASN A 52 12.03 -9.12 7.03
N GLY A 53 11.33 -10.22 6.88
CA GLY A 53 10.42 -10.67 7.92
C GLY A 53 9.86 -12.05 7.62
N ASN A 54 8.80 -12.40 8.31
CA ASN A 54 8.11 -13.67 8.17
C ASN A 54 7.28 -13.71 6.88
N PHE A 55 6.76 -14.92 6.56
CA PHE A 55 5.91 -15.13 5.39
C PHE A 55 4.57 -15.73 5.81
N MET A 56 3.93 -15.11 6.79
CA MET A 56 2.59 -15.52 7.19
C MET A 56 1.56 -15.07 6.14
N LYS A 57 0.35 -15.62 6.22
CA LYS A 57 -0.72 -15.29 5.28
C LYS A 57 -1.00 -13.78 5.32
N ALA A 58 -1.05 -13.15 4.14
CA ALA A 58 -1.10 -11.70 4.03
C ALA A 58 -2.38 -11.06 4.58
N TRP A 59 -3.48 -11.83 4.73
CA TRP A 59 -4.71 -11.29 5.32
C TRP A 59 -4.66 -11.15 6.84
N LEU A 60 -3.64 -11.70 7.51
CA LEU A 60 -3.50 -11.58 8.96
C LEU A 60 -3.07 -10.15 9.34
N PRO A 61 -3.61 -9.57 10.41
CA PRO A 61 -3.24 -8.21 10.81
C PRO A 61 -1.76 -8.02 11.05
N LYS A 62 -1.08 -9.02 11.62
CA LYS A 62 0.36 -8.96 11.90
C LYS A 62 1.24 -8.89 10.66
N ALA A 63 0.71 -9.24 9.47
CA ALA A 63 1.49 -9.20 8.23
C ALA A 63 2.03 -7.80 7.93
N SER A 64 1.32 -6.73 8.30
CA SER A 64 1.76 -5.35 8.10
C SER A 64 3.04 -4.99 8.84
N THR A 65 3.36 -5.69 9.92
CA THR A 65 4.51 -5.37 10.79
C THR A 65 5.53 -6.49 10.90
N GLU A 66 5.18 -7.72 10.51
CA GLU A 66 6.04 -8.89 10.72
C GLU A 66 6.48 -9.59 9.42
N ASN A 67 5.74 -9.45 8.32
CA ASN A 67 6.12 -10.05 7.05
C ASN A 67 7.17 -9.22 6.31
N GLU A 68 7.87 -9.86 5.36
CA GLU A 68 8.70 -9.12 4.42
C GLU A 68 7.86 -8.06 3.72
N ARG A 69 8.37 -6.84 3.68
CA ARG A 69 7.61 -5.70 3.20
C ARG A 69 8.48 -4.61 2.62
N SER A 70 7.91 -3.82 1.71
CA SER A 70 8.55 -2.64 1.15
C SER A 70 7.65 -1.44 1.40
N THR A 71 8.22 -0.37 1.94
CA THR A 71 7.50 0.85 2.29
C THR A 71 7.94 1.99 1.38
N VAL A 72 6.97 2.72 0.83
CA VAL A 72 7.21 3.93 0.02
C VAL A 72 6.36 5.05 0.59
N VAL A 73 6.99 6.18 0.91
CA VAL A 73 6.29 7.39 1.36
C VAL A 73 6.37 8.44 0.26
N ILE A 74 5.22 9.01 -0.08
CA ILE A 74 5.09 10.01 -1.15
C ILE A 74 4.48 11.27 -0.57
N GLU A 75 5.08 12.44 -0.86
CA GLU A 75 4.51 13.73 -0.53
C GLU A 75 3.86 14.33 -1.77
N THR A 76 2.57 14.65 -1.68
CA THR A 76 1.83 15.29 -2.78
C THR A 76 2.28 16.75 -2.96
N PRO A 77 1.98 17.40 -4.11
CA PRO A 77 2.28 18.82 -4.29
C PRO A 77 1.65 19.72 -3.22
N GLU A 78 0.56 19.31 -2.60
CA GLU A 78 -0.12 20.03 -1.52
C GLU A 78 0.51 19.78 -0.15
N GLY A 79 1.55 18.94 -0.06
CA GLY A 79 2.25 18.66 1.19
C GLY A 79 1.67 17.52 2.03
N VAL A 80 0.75 16.73 1.47
CA VAL A 80 0.18 15.57 2.16
C VAL A 80 1.07 14.35 1.94
N GLU A 81 1.46 13.68 3.02
CA GLU A 81 2.25 12.45 2.92
C GLU A 81 1.37 11.22 2.96
N VAL A 82 1.60 10.28 2.03
CA VAL A 82 0.90 9.01 1.92
C VAL A 82 1.94 7.89 1.97
N LEU A 83 1.72 6.92 2.84
CA LEU A 83 2.59 5.74 2.95
C LEU A 83 1.91 4.56 2.27
N THR A 84 2.62 3.87 1.38
CA THR A 84 2.17 2.62 0.75
C THR A 84 3.13 1.52 1.14
N ARG A 85 2.60 0.38 1.56
CA ARG A 85 3.39 -0.76 1.97
C ARG A 85 2.99 -2.00 1.18
N GLN A 86 3.94 -2.56 0.44
CA GLN A 86 3.79 -3.86 -0.22
C GLN A 86 4.17 -4.94 0.81
N ILE A 87 3.30 -5.92 1.01
CA ILE A 87 3.47 -6.95 2.04
C ILE A 87 3.43 -8.32 1.40
N ALA A 88 4.51 -9.09 1.55
CA ALA A 88 4.58 -10.47 1.08
C ALA A 88 3.70 -11.38 1.93
N GLY A 89 3.14 -12.40 1.31
CA GLY A 89 2.37 -13.43 2.00
C GLY A 89 3.13 -14.75 2.09
N ALA A 90 2.41 -15.83 2.45
CA ALA A 90 3.00 -17.16 2.58
C ALA A 90 3.55 -17.69 1.25
N VAL A 91 2.97 -17.30 0.12
CA VAL A 91 3.36 -17.74 -1.23
C VAL A 91 4.21 -16.70 -1.92
N ALA A 92 3.82 -15.42 -1.84
CA ALA A 92 4.55 -14.31 -2.46
C ALA A 92 5.73 -13.91 -1.58
N ARG A 93 6.90 -14.42 -1.91
CA ARG A 93 8.12 -14.22 -1.12
C ARG A 93 9.08 -13.20 -1.72
N ARG A 94 8.70 -12.54 -2.80
CA ARG A 94 9.53 -11.55 -3.46
C ARG A 94 8.74 -10.31 -3.79
N ILE A 95 9.26 -9.19 -3.34
CA ILE A 95 8.72 -7.86 -3.61
C ILE A 95 9.71 -7.12 -4.51
N VAL A 96 9.22 -6.56 -5.61
CA VAL A 96 10.01 -5.69 -6.47
C VAL A 96 9.43 -4.29 -6.34
N THR A 97 10.28 -3.33 -6.01
CA THR A 97 9.90 -1.92 -5.87
C THR A 97 10.76 -1.07 -6.80
N TYR A 98 10.12 -0.26 -7.64
CA TYR A 98 10.81 0.61 -8.59
C TYR A 98 11.08 2.02 -8.04
N ALA A 99 10.51 2.35 -6.88
CA ALA A 99 10.60 3.67 -6.28
C ALA A 99 12.01 4.00 -5.80
N GLU A 100 12.44 5.25 -6.04
CA GLU A 100 13.71 5.78 -5.54
C GLU A 100 13.47 7.13 -4.87
N VAL A 101 14.13 7.36 -3.73
CA VAL A 101 13.99 8.60 -2.95
C VAL A 101 14.41 9.80 -3.79
N GLY A 102 13.61 10.85 -3.76
CA GLY A 102 13.85 12.09 -4.48
C GLY A 102 13.23 12.14 -5.87
N GLU A 103 12.81 11.00 -6.42
CA GLU A 103 12.13 10.98 -7.72
C GLU A 103 10.68 11.42 -7.60
N GLU A 104 10.15 11.99 -8.68
CA GLU A 104 8.72 12.24 -8.81
C GLU A 104 8.03 10.96 -9.28
N CYS A 105 6.81 10.73 -8.79
CA CYS A 105 5.99 9.61 -9.20
C CYS A 105 4.60 10.07 -9.61
N TYR A 106 3.94 9.26 -10.44
CA TYR A 106 2.62 9.57 -10.99
C TYR A 106 1.69 8.38 -10.81
N ILE A 107 0.41 8.67 -10.61
CA ILE A 107 -0.61 7.67 -10.27
C ILE A 107 -0.79 6.58 -11.32
N ASP A 108 -0.42 6.84 -12.57
CA ASP A 108 -0.51 5.87 -13.67
C ASP A 108 0.78 5.06 -13.87
N GLU A 109 1.77 5.23 -13.00
CA GLU A 109 3.03 4.49 -13.07
C GLU A 109 3.06 3.31 -12.12
N HIS A 110 3.74 2.24 -12.52
CA HIS A 110 3.98 1.09 -11.66
C HIS A 110 4.95 1.44 -10.53
N MET A 111 4.52 1.23 -9.30
CA MET A 111 5.36 1.34 -8.12
C MET A 111 6.23 0.10 -7.95
N GLY A 112 5.70 -1.07 -8.32
CA GLY A 112 6.41 -2.32 -8.17
C GLY A 112 5.56 -3.51 -8.54
N PHE A 113 6.07 -4.69 -8.23
CA PHE A 113 5.38 -5.97 -8.38
C PHE A 113 5.49 -6.78 -7.11
N ILE A 114 4.42 -7.50 -6.79
CA ILE A 114 4.40 -8.48 -5.73
C ILE A 114 3.52 -9.64 -6.20
N LYS A 115 3.94 -10.88 -5.94
CA LYS A 115 3.19 -12.04 -6.39
C LYS A 115 1.90 -12.21 -5.59
N PHE A 116 0.99 -13.02 -6.11
CA PHE A 116 -0.32 -13.32 -5.51
C PHE A 116 -0.21 -13.82 -4.06
N GLY A 117 -1.29 -13.70 -3.32
CA GLY A 117 -1.31 -14.05 -1.89
C GLY A 117 -0.65 -12.99 -1.02
N SER A 118 -0.58 -11.77 -1.51
CA SER A 118 0.06 -10.63 -0.85
C SER A 118 -0.95 -9.53 -0.57
N ARG A 119 -0.47 -8.43 0.03
CA ARG A 119 -1.31 -7.29 0.40
C ARG A 119 -0.60 -5.97 0.14
N VAL A 120 -1.39 -4.94 -0.20
CA VAL A 120 -0.92 -3.56 -0.28
C VAL A 120 -1.71 -2.75 0.73
N ASP A 121 -1.00 -2.08 1.64
CA ASP A 121 -1.59 -1.16 2.61
C ASP A 121 -1.32 0.28 2.17
N VAL A 122 -2.34 1.14 2.31
CA VAL A 122 -2.21 2.58 2.08
C VAL A 122 -2.57 3.30 3.36
N TYR A 123 -1.69 4.14 3.86
CA TYR A 123 -1.87 4.91 5.09
C TYR A 123 -2.09 6.38 4.75
N LEU A 124 -3.23 6.91 5.17
CA LEU A 124 -3.73 8.23 4.83
C LEU A 124 -3.97 9.06 6.09
N PRO A 125 -4.02 10.41 5.97
CA PRO A 125 -4.39 11.24 7.11
C PRO A 125 -5.78 10.87 7.65
N ILE A 126 -5.96 11.00 8.96
CA ILE A 126 -7.25 10.83 9.61
C ILE A 126 -8.25 11.83 8.99
N GLY A 127 -9.48 11.37 8.73
CA GLY A 127 -10.52 12.20 8.11
C GLY A 127 -10.51 12.21 6.59
N THR A 128 -9.63 11.45 5.94
CA THR A 128 -9.65 11.27 4.48
C THR A 128 -10.96 10.60 4.04
N GLU A 129 -11.57 11.09 2.96
CA GLU A 129 -12.80 10.50 2.44
C GLU A 129 -12.52 9.14 1.82
N VAL A 130 -13.15 8.08 2.35
CA VAL A 130 -13.01 6.71 1.83
C VAL A 130 -14.06 6.47 0.75
N CYS A 131 -13.63 5.98 -0.41
CA CYS A 131 -14.49 5.75 -1.57
C CYS A 131 -14.80 4.27 -1.82
N VAL A 132 -14.34 3.38 -0.95
CA VAL A 132 -14.54 1.92 -1.07
C VAL A 132 -15.14 1.38 0.22
N THR A 133 -15.65 0.12 0.15
CA THR A 133 -16.22 -0.57 1.30
C THR A 133 -15.49 -1.89 1.53
N MET A 134 -15.61 -2.44 2.73
CA MET A 134 -15.07 -3.75 3.07
C MET A 134 -15.60 -4.81 2.10
N GLY A 135 -14.71 -5.64 1.59
CA GLY A 135 -15.06 -6.70 0.66
C GLY A 135 -15.17 -6.27 -0.80
N GLN A 136 -15.09 -4.97 -1.11
CA GLN A 136 -15.16 -4.49 -2.48
C GLN A 136 -13.95 -4.95 -3.29
N LEU A 137 -14.19 -5.36 -4.55
CA LEU A 137 -13.11 -5.66 -5.49
C LEU A 137 -12.59 -4.37 -6.10
N THR A 138 -11.28 -4.27 -6.25
CA THR A 138 -10.62 -3.11 -6.87
C THR A 138 -9.89 -3.51 -8.14
N THR A 139 -9.74 -2.55 -9.07
CA THR A 139 -8.94 -2.69 -10.27
C THR A 139 -7.79 -1.69 -10.18
N GLY A 140 -6.57 -2.18 -10.25
CA GLY A 140 -5.38 -1.35 -10.19
C GLY A 140 -5.40 -0.29 -11.28
N ASN A 141 -4.97 0.91 -10.93
CA ASN A 141 -4.95 2.09 -11.80
C ASN A 141 -6.33 2.54 -12.31
N GLN A 142 -7.42 2.05 -11.73
CA GLN A 142 -8.80 2.43 -12.11
C GLN A 142 -9.67 2.80 -10.91
N THR A 143 -9.67 1.96 -9.87
CA THR A 143 -10.53 2.18 -8.71
C THR A 143 -9.99 3.29 -7.82
N VAL A 144 -10.81 4.31 -7.55
CA VAL A 144 -10.52 5.36 -6.57
C VAL A 144 -10.86 4.83 -5.19
N ILE A 145 -9.86 4.68 -4.30
CA ILE A 145 -10.07 4.15 -2.95
C ILE A 145 -10.34 5.24 -1.92
N ALA A 146 -9.84 6.45 -2.14
CA ALA A 146 -10.02 7.58 -1.23
C ALA A 146 -9.76 8.90 -1.96
N LYS A 147 -10.21 10.00 -1.35
CA LYS A 147 -9.96 11.36 -1.84
C LYS A 147 -9.28 12.16 -0.75
N LEU A 148 -8.10 12.68 -1.05
CA LEU A 148 -7.36 13.57 -0.16
C LEU A 148 -8.03 14.95 -0.13
N LYS A 149 -7.98 15.57 1.01
CA LYS A 149 -8.48 16.93 1.18
C LYS A 149 -7.48 17.99 0.74
#